data_15aa3000b08f5794524f7fb321e5cb40
#
_entry.id   15aa3000b08f5794524f7fb321e5cb40
#
_cell.length_a   1.000
_cell.length_b   1.000
_cell.length_c   1.000
_cell.angle_alpha   90.00
_cell.angle_beta   90.00
_cell.angle_gamma   90.00
#
_symmetry.space_group_name_H-M   'P 1'
#
loop_
_entity.id
_entity.type
_entity.pdbx_description
1 polymer ?
#
loop_
_entity_poly.entity_id
_entity_poly.type
_entity_poly.pdbx_seq_one_letter_code
_entity_poly.pdbx_strand_id
1 'polypeptide(L)'
;MSVLDKLELTAGSERRATYDPVQVRRRKLAEGLLDQIKLIDAIEQGETHTKTKMRKQMAQGTNEVVTTQESRSVSPWWTIDDDGKVHFAIRYGAMRLKLKGTNDTIVFKSLGDLRQILPQLRQESLTGSFDSALATAAAELQTRFTPKAAPKTK
;
A
#
# COMPACT_ATOMS: atom_id res chain seq x y z
N MET A 1 24.52 44.47 4.58
CA MET A 1 23.52 43.64 3.91
C MET A 1 23.18 42.42 4.76
N SER A 2 21.88 42.16 4.89
CA SER A 2 21.42 40.95 5.60
C SER A 2 21.69 39.71 4.77
N VAL A 3 21.92 38.61 5.46
CA VAL A 3 22.06 37.29 4.81
C VAL A 3 20.83 36.97 3.97
N LEU A 4 19.64 37.40 4.41
CA LEU A 4 18.39 37.16 3.69
C LEU A 4 18.37 37.78 2.28
N ASP A 5 19.11 38.86 2.07
CA ASP A 5 19.19 39.51 0.74
C ASP A 5 19.90 38.62 -0.29
N LYS A 6 20.68 37.67 0.17
CA LYS A 6 21.42 36.72 -0.69
C LYS A 6 20.67 35.45 -0.94
N LEU A 7 19.53 35.23 -0.30
CA LEU A 7 18.77 34.01 -0.38
C LEU A 7 17.48 34.21 -1.19
N GLU A 8 17.13 33.20 -1.94
CA GLU A 8 15.84 33.18 -2.63
C GLU A 8 14.75 32.77 -1.62
N LEU A 9 13.75 33.64 -1.51
CA LEU A 9 12.64 33.45 -0.59
C LEU A 9 11.35 33.25 -1.35
N THR A 10 10.56 32.27 -0.92
CA THR A 10 9.26 32.04 -1.51
C THR A 10 8.20 31.84 -0.42
N ALA A 11 6.95 31.94 -0.81
CA ALA A 11 5.84 31.70 0.10
C ALA A 11 5.72 30.22 0.41
N GLY A 12 5.48 29.89 1.70
CA GLY A 12 5.43 28.50 2.15
C GLY A 12 4.25 27.68 1.63
N SER A 13 3.35 28.31 0.89
CA SER A 13 2.18 27.61 0.32
C SER A 13 2.55 26.57 -0.75
N GLU A 14 3.74 26.65 -1.33
CA GLU A 14 4.19 25.71 -2.36
C GLU A 14 4.31 24.27 -1.85
N ARG A 15 4.41 24.09 -0.55
CA ARG A 15 4.52 22.76 0.05
C ARG A 15 3.32 21.85 -0.29
N ARG A 16 2.14 22.45 -0.48
CA ARG A 16 0.93 21.70 -0.84
C ARG A 16 0.90 21.32 -2.32
N ALA A 17 1.58 22.08 -3.15
CA ALA A 17 1.59 21.84 -4.60
C ALA A 17 2.33 20.55 -4.98
N THR A 18 3.20 20.03 -4.09
CA THR A 18 3.95 18.81 -4.34
C THR A 18 3.21 17.54 -3.93
N TYR A 19 2.10 17.66 -3.19
CA TYR A 19 1.32 16.51 -2.77
C TYR A 19 0.33 16.13 -3.85
N ASP A 20 0.51 14.92 -4.41
CA ASP A 20 -0.40 14.36 -5.39
C ASP A 20 -0.93 13.03 -4.86
N PRO A 21 -2.23 12.96 -4.50
CA PRO A 21 -2.83 11.72 -3.98
C PRO A 21 -2.70 10.55 -4.95
N VAL A 22 -2.78 10.82 -6.26
CA VAL A 22 -2.66 9.78 -7.28
C VAL A 22 -1.27 9.15 -7.23
N GLN A 23 -0.21 9.97 -7.16
CA GLN A 23 1.16 9.48 -7.07
C GLN A 23 1.40 8.71 -5.77
N VAL A 24 0.83 9.16 -4.67
CA VAL A 24 0.93 8.46 -3.38
C VAL A 24 0.31 7.08 -3.47
N ARG A 25 -0.88 6.99 -4.07
CA ARG A 25 -1.57 5.69 -4.25
C ARG A 25 -0.77 4.75 -5.14
N ARG A 26 -0.22 5.26 -6.24
CA ARG A 26 0.62 4.47 -7.15
C ARG A 26 1.82 3.89 -6.43
N ARG A 27 2.51 4.70 -5.64
CA ARG A 27 3.69 4.27 -4.89
C ARG A 27 3.35 3.22 -3.84
N LYS A 28 2.26 3.42 -3.10
CA LYS A 28 1.82 2.45 -2.11
C LYS A 28 1.49 1.10 -2.73
N LEU A 29 0.80 1.12 -3.87
CA LEU A 29 0.50 -0.12 -4.57
C LEU A 29 1.77 -0.79 -5.10
N ALA A 30 2.67 -0.02 -5.69
CA ALA A 30 3.93 -0.54 -6.20
C ALA A 30 4.77 -1.15 -5.08
N GLU A 31 4.81 -0.53 -3.90
CA GLU A 31 5.50 -1.08 -2.74
C GLU A 31 4.87 -2.39 -2.28
N GLY A 32 3.53 -2.44 -2.25
CA GLY A 32 2.82 -3.67 -1.90
C GLY A 32 3.12 -4.80 -2.88
N LEU A 33 3.14 -4.51 -4.17
CA LEU A 33 3.50 -5.50 -5.19
C LEU A 33 4.95 -5.95 -5.06
N LEU A 34 5.86 -5.03 -4.74
CA LEU A 34 7.26 -5.36 -4.51
C LEU A 34 7.42 -6.27 -3.29
N ASP A 35 6.65 -6.01 -2.21
CA ASP A 35 6.64 -6.88 -1.04
C ASP A 35 6.20 -8.29 -1.39
N GLN A 36 5.22 -8.44 -2.29
CA GLN A 36 4.79 -9.76 -2.75
C GLN A 36 5.87 -10.47 -3.55
N ILE A 37 6.61 -9.74 -4.39
CA ILE A 37 7.76 -10.29 -5.12
C ILE A 37 8.81 -10.81 -4.14
N LYS A 38 9.15 -10.01 -3.14
CA LYS A 38 10.13 -10.39 -2.12
C LYS A 38 9.65 -11.58 -1.29
N LEU A 39 8.35 -11.64 -1.02
CA LEU A 39 7.76 -12.75 -0.27
C LEU A 39 7.87 -14.06 -1.04
N ILE A 40 7.57 -14.06 -2.34
CA ILE A 40 7.71 -15.25 -3.19
C ILE A 40 9.16 -15.71 -3.23
N ASP A 41 10.10 -14.78 -3.44
CA ASP A 41 11.52 -15.09 -3.47
C ASP A 41 11.99 -15.68 -2.13
N ALA A 42 11.50 -15.14 -1.02
CA ALA A 42 11.82 -15.66 0.32
C ALA A 42 11.26 -17.08 0.51
N ILE A 43 10.04 -17.34 0.07
CA ILE A 43 9.43 -18.67 0.16
C ILE A 43 10.23 -19.70 -0.63
N GLU A 44 10.69 -19.35 -1.83
CA GLU A 44 11.52 -20.22 -2.66
C GLU A 44 12.85 -20.57 -1.99
N GLN A 45 13.37 -19.66 -1.16
CA GLN A 45 14.60 -19.86 -0.41
C GLN A 45 14.37 -20.49 0.97
N GLY A 46 13.12 -20.76 1.32
CA GLY A 46 12.75 -21.29 2.65
C GLY A 46 12.80 -20.24 3.75
N GLU A 47 12.79 -18.97 3.39
CA GLU A 47 12.82 -17.86 4.33
C GLU A 47 11.46 -17.15 4.44
N THR A 48 11.34 -16.24 5.38
CA THR A 48 10.16 -15.38 5.52
C THR A 48 10.54 -13.93 5.25
N HIS A 49 9.63 -13.20 4.61
CA HIS A 49 9.83 -11.77 4.38
C HIS A 49 9.11 -10.99 5.48
N THR A 50 9.86 -10.14 6.16
CA THR A 50 9.31 -9.27 7.20
C THR A 50 9.54 -7.82 6.83
N LYS A 51 8.63 -6.97 7.27
CA LYS A 51 8.72 -5.54 7.07
C LYS A 51 8.84 -4.86 8.42
N THR A 52 9.79 -3.96 8.52
CA THR A 52 10.04 -3.22 9.76
C THR A 52 9.27 -1.90 9.73
N LYS A 53 8.51 -1.63 10.78
CA LYS A 53 7.81 -0.38 10.96
C LYS A 53 8.26 0.30 12.23
N MET A 54 8.44 1.61 12.16
CA MET A 54 8.68 2.44 13.34
C MET A 54 7.33 2.83 13.93
N ARG A 55 7.15 2.57 15.20
CA ARG A 55 5.91 2.87 15.90
C ARG A 55 6.20 3.80 17.08
N LYS A 56 5.44 4.87 17.16
CA LYS A 56 5.52 5.79 18.28
C LYS A 56 4.56 5.32 19.37
N GLN A 57 5.08 5.10 20.56
CA GLN A 57 4.28 4.70 21.71
C GLN A 57 4.64 5.57 22.90
N MET A 58 3.66 5.78 23.79
CA MET A 58 3.93 6.44 25.06
C MET A 58 4.64 5.46 25.99
N ALA A 59 5.78 5.87 26.53
CA ALA A 59 6.47 5.05 27.51
C ALA A 59 5.65 4.93 28.78
N GLN A 60 5.59 3.72 29.34
CA GLN A 60 4.86 3.49 30.58
C GLN A 60 5.49 4.28 31.73
N GLY A 61 4.65 4.99 32.45
CA GLY A 61 5.07 5.75 33.63
C GLY A 61 5.67 7.13 33.33
N THR A 62 5.82 7.48 32.07
CA THR A 62 6.25 8.81 31.65
C THR A 62 5.37 9.30 30.50
N ASN A 63 5.31 10.61 30.31
CA ASN A 63 4.59 11.18 29.18
C ASN A 63 5.45 11.33 27.93
N GLU A 64 6.60 10.64 27.89
CA GLU A 64 7.50 10.71 26.75
C GLU A 64 7.07 9.75 25.66
N VAL A 65 7.16 10.22 24.41
CA VAL A 65 6.89 9.40 23.24
C VAL A 65 8.17 8.67 22.86
N VAL A 66 8.12 7.34 22.87
CA VAL A 66 9.24 6.50 22.50
C VAL A 66 8.95 5.88 21.13
N THR A 67 9.94 5.94 20.25
CA THR A 67 9.83 5.28 18.95
C THR A 67 10.39 3.86 19.08
N THR A 68 9.51 2.88 18.85
CA THR A 68 9.91 1.47 18.88
C THR A 68 9.89 0.90 17.46
N GLN A 69 10.80 -0.04 17.22
CA GLN A 69 10.89 -0.74 15.95
C GLN A 69 10.12 -2.04 16.06
N GLU A 70 9.15 -2.21 15.18
CA GLU A 70 8.32 -3.41 15.14
C GLU A 70 8.49 -4.12 13.81
N SER A 71 8.73 -5.42 13.85
CA SER A 71 8.89 -6.26 12.66
C SER A 71 7.64 -7.11 12.48
N ARG A 72 7.02 -7.06 11.30
CA ARG A 72 5.83 -7.83 10.97
C ARG A 72 6.04 -8.67 9.73
N SER A 73 5.51 -9.89 9.74
CA SER A 73 5.50 -10.73 8.55
C SER A 73 4.59 -10.13 7.49
N VAL A 74 5.03 -10.18 6.23
CA VAL A 74 4.20 -9.77 5.11
C VAL A 74 3.24 -10.89 4.78
N SER A 75 1.94 -10.56 4.71
CA SER A 75 0.90 -11.53 4.36
C SER A 75 0.82 -11.70 2.84
N PRO A 76 0.65 -12.93 2.34
CA PRO A 76 0.49 -13.13 0.91
C PRO A 76 -0.86 -12.62 0.42
N TRP A 77 -0.85 -12.08 -0.80
CA TRP A 77 -2.07 -11.63 -1.48
C TRP A 77 -2.66 -12.73 -2.36
N TRP A 78 -2.19 -13.95 -2.19
CA TRP A 78 -2.65 -15.09 -2.97
C TRP A 78 -3.03 -16.24 -2.07
N THR A 79 -3.87 -17.12 -2.61
CA THR A 79 -4.18 -18.41 -2.02
C THR A 79 -3.96 -19.49 -3.07
N ILE A 80 -3.67 -20.70 -2.62
CA ILE A 80 -3.49 -21.85 -3.50
C ILE A 80 -4.67 -22.78 -3.26
N ASP A 81 -5.39 -23.13 -4.34
CA ASP A 81 -6.53 -24.04 -4.23
C ASP A 81 -6.10 -25.51 -4.27
N ASP A 82 -7.08 -26.40 -4.16
CA ASP A 82 -6.82 -27.85 -4.14
C ASP A 82 -6.21 -28.38 -5.44
N ASP A 83 -6.44 -27.65 -6.55
CA ASP A 83 -5.87 -28.00 -7.86
C ASP A 83 -4.46 -27.44 -8.06
N GLY A 84 -3.94 -26.71 -7.09
CA GLY A 84 -2.64 -26.07 -7.18
C GLY A 84 -2.63 -24.74 -7.92
N LYS A 85 -3.80 -24.22 -8.29
CA LYS A 85 -3.91 -22.92 -8.93
C LYS A 85 -3.78 -21.80 -7.91
N VAL A 86 -3.13 -20.72 -8.31
CA VAL A 86 -2.90 -19.56 -7.47
C VAL A 86 -3.94 -18.49 -7.78
N HIS A 87 -4.67 -18.07 -6.74
CA HIS A 87 -5.65 -17.00 -6.82
C HIS A 87 -5.04 -15.76 -6.19
N PHE A 88 -4.77 -14.76 -7.00
CA PHE A 88 -4.08 -13.54 -6.59
C PHE A 88 -5.03 -12.34 -6.68
N ALA A 89 -5.07 -11.54 -5.62
CA ALA A 89 -5.84 -10.30 -5.59
C ALA A 89 -4.92 -9.13 -5.27
N ILE A 90 -4.98 -8.08 -6.10
CA ILE A 90 -4.25 -6.85 -5.83
C ILE A 90 -4.99 -6.10 -4.74
N ARG A 91 -4.29 -5.73 -3.67
CA ARG A 91 -4.89 -5.07 -2.53
C ARG A 91 -4.40 -3.64 -2.35
N TYR A 92 -5.31 -2.80 -1.92
CA TYR A 92 -5.00 -1.46 -1.47
C TYR A 92 -5.60 -1.31 -0.07
N GLY A 93 -4.74 -1.35 0.96
CA GLY A 93 -5.20 -1.46 2.33
C GLY A 93 -5.98 -2.76 2.53
N ALA A 94 -7.18 -2.67 3.08
CA ALA A 94 -8.05 -3.82 3.30
C ALA A 94 -8.90 -4.17 2.09
N MET A 95 -8.85 -3.37 1.02
CA MET A 95 -9.70 -3.55 -0.15
C MET A 95 -8.99 -4.32 -1.26
N ARG A 96 -9.76 -5.13 -1.97
CA ARG A 96 -9.29 -5.74 -3.22
C ARG A 96 -9.63 -4.81 -4.37
N LEU A 97 -8.67 -4.61 -5.28
CA LEU A 97 -8.92 -3.78 -6.46
C LEU A 97 -9.76 -4.55 -7.48
N LYS A 98 -10.81 -3.91 -7.97
CA LYS A 98 -11.61 -4.45 -9.05
C LYS A 98 -10.89 -4.18 -10.37
N LEU A 99 -10.53 -5.25 -11.08
CA LEU A 99 -9.71 -5.17 -12.28
C LEU A 99 -10.55 -5.04 -13.55
N LYS A 100 -11.60 -5.85 -13.66
CA LYS A 100 -12.55 -5.79 -14.76
C LYS A 100 -13.95 -6.02 -14.19
N GLY A 101 -14.81 -5.01 -14.27
CA GLY A 101 -16.16 -5.10 -13.70
C GLY A 101 -16.11 -5.40 -12.21
N THR A 102 -16.66 -6.54 -11.80
CA THR A 102 -16.63 -6.98 -10.40
C THR A 102 -15.51 -7.97 -10.10
N ASN A 103 -14.72 -8.33 -11.11
CA ASN A 103 -13.64 -9.31 -10.94
C ASN A 103 -12.44 -8.68 -10.25
N ASP A 104 -12.04 -9.26 -9.14
CA ASP A 104 -10.95 -8.77 -8.30
C ASP A 104 -9.83 -9.80 -8.10
N THR A 105 -9.91 -10.96 -8.74
CA THR A 105 -8.97 -12.06 -8.55
C THR A 105 -8.42 -12.54 -9.88
N ILE A 106 -7.10 -12.73 -9.93
CA ILE A 106 -6.40 -13.28 -11.10
C ILE A 106 -5.96 -14.69 -10.77
N VAL A 107 -6.21 -15.62 -11.70
CA VAL A 107 -5.84 -17.04 -11.50
C VAL A 107 -4.59 -17.34 -12.30
N PHE A 108 -3.59 -17.93 -11.64
CA PHE A 108 -2.34 -18.40 -12.26
C PHE A 108 -2.21 -19.91 -12.08
N LYS A 109 -1.48 -20.54 -12.99
CA LYS A 109 -1.25 -21.98 -12.92
C LYS A 109 -0.27 -22.36 -11.82
N SER A 110 0.67 -21.45 -11.50
CA SER A 110 1.69 -21.70 -10.49
C SER A 110 2.14 -20.38 -9.87
N LEU A 111 2.83 -20.51 -8.74
CA LEU A 111 3.42 -19.35 -8.05
C LEU A 111 4.52 -18.71 -8.89
N GLY A 112 5.25 -19.49 -9.66
CA GLY A 112 6.26 -18.98 -10.59
C GLY A 112 5.67 -18.08 -11.67
N ASP A 113 4.49 -18.43 -12.20
CA ASP A 113 3.78 -17.61 -13.18
C ASP A 113 3.38 -16.27 -12.57
N LEU A 114 2.88 -16.29 -11.34
CA LEU A 114 2.58 -15.07 -10.60
C LEU A 114 3.83 -14.20 -10.43
N ARG A 115 4.95 -14.81 -10.05
CA ARG A 115 6.21 -14.09 -9.87
C ARG A 115 6.68 -13.39 -11.14
N GLN A 116 6.48 -14.02 -12.30
CA GLN A 116 6.85 -13.42 -13.60
C GLN A 116 6.00 -12.21 -13.95
N ILE A 117 4.73 -12.21 -13.55
CA ILE A 117 3.79 -11.14 -13.87
C ILE A 117 3.89 -9.96 -12.87
N LEU A 118 4.26 -10.23 -11.64
CA LEU A 118 4.31 -9.19 -10.61
C LEU A 118 5.13 -7.95 -10.97
N PRO A 119 6.34 -8.06 -11.57
CA PRO A 119 7.08 -6.86 -11.97
C PRO A 119 6.34 -6.03 -13.02
N GLN A 120 5.62 -6.69 -13.92
CA GLN A 120 4.82 -6.01 -14.93
C GLN A 120 3.64 -5.28 -14.29
N LEU A 121 2.96 -5.91 -13.33
CA LEU A 121 1.87 -5.27 -12.59
C LEU A 121 2.37 -4.07 -11.81
N ARG A 122 3.55 -4.19 -11.21
CA ARG A 122 4.16 -3.07 -10.50
C ARG A 122 4.44 -1.90 -11.43
N GLN A 123 4.99 -2.18 -12.61
CA GLN A 123 5.25 -1.15 -13.62
C GLN A 123 3.95 -0.48 -14.08
N GLU A 124 2.92 -1.26 -14.33
CA GLU A 124 1.62 -0.73 -14.73
C GLU A 124 0.99 0.12 -13.63
N SER A 125 1.20 -0.23 -12.35
CA SER A 125 0.71 0.58 -11.25
C SER A 125 1.37 1.96 -11.23
N LEU A 126 2.65 2.02 -11.55
CA LEU A 126 3.41 3.28 -11.60
C LEU A 126 3.04 4.12 -12.82
N THR A 127 2.64 3.50 -13.91
CA THR A 127 2.23 4.24 -15.13
C THR A 127 0.77 4.71 -15.08
N GLY A 128 -0.01 4.25 -14.12
CA GLY A 128 -1.38 4.72 -13.91
C GLY A 128 -2.48 3.79 -14.38
N SER A 129 -2.15 2.56 -14.80
CA SER A 129 -3.16 1.62 -15.29
C SER A 129 -4.23 1.27 -14.26
N PHE A 130 -3.90 1.38 -12.97
CA PHE A 130 -4.82 1.06 -11.88
C PHE A 130 -5.39 2.29 -11.19
N ASP A 131 -5.20 3.48 -11.73
CA ASP A 131 -5.62 4.73 -11.06
C ASP A 131 -7.11 4.75 -10.76
N SER A 132 -7.95 4.32 -11.71
CA SER A 132 -9.39 4.27 -11.54
C SER A 132 -9.79 3.32 -10.41
N ALA A 133 -9.23 2.11 -10.41
CA ALA A 133 -9.48 1.12 -9.36
C ALA A 133 -8.98 1.61 -8.00
N LEU A 134 -7.82 2.27 -7.97
CA LEU A 134 -7.26 2.84 -6.74
C LEU A 134 -8.14 3.96 -6.18
N ALA A 135 -8.65 4.82 -7.04
CA ALA A 135 -9.54 5.90 -6.62
C ALA A 135 -10.83 5.34 -6.02
N THR A 136 -11.40 4.31 -6.63
CA THR A 136 -12.60 3.65 -6.13
C THR A 136 -12.34 2.98 -4.78
N ALA A 137 -11.23 2.25 -4.66
CA ALA A 137 -10.84 1.59 -3.41
C ALA A 137 -10.58 2.60 -2.30
N ALA A 138 -9.92 3.70 -2.61
CA ALA A 138 -9.65 4.75 -1.63
C ALA A 138 -10.93 5.39 -1.12
N ALA A 139 -11.90 5.64 -2.00
CA ALA A 139 -13.19 6.17 -1.62
C ALA A 139 -13.96 5.20 -0.71
N GLU A 140 -13.94 3.92 -1.04
CA GLU A 140 -14.59 2.89 -0.20
C GLU A 140 -13.94 2.76 1.17
N LEU A 141 -12.61 2.82 1.24
CA LEU A 141 -11.89 2.79 2.51
C LEU A 141 -12.23 4.01 3.36
N GLN A 142 -12.34 5.17 2.74
CA GLN A 142 -12.66 6.40 3.46
C GLN A 142 -14.06 6.31 4.09
N THR A 143 -15.02 5.71 3.39
CA THR A 143 -16.36 5.53 3.97
C THR A 143 -16.36 4.57 5.15
N ARG A 144 -15.47 3.57 5.16
CA ARG A 144 -15.36 2.65 6.29
C ARG A 144 -14.74 3.29 7.51
N PHE A 145 -13.78 4.20 7.33
CA PHE A 145 -13.10 4.87 8.42
C PHE A 145 -13.78 6.14 8.87
N THR A 146 -14.68 6.70 8.06
CA THR A 146 -15.49 7.83 8.48
C THR A 146 -16.50 7.33 9.49
N PRO A 147 -16.51 7.85 10.72
CA PRO A 147 -17.53 7.45 11.67
C PRO A 147 -18.89 7.72 11.05
N LYS A 148 -19.71 6.69 10.98
CA LYS A 148 -21.09 6.86 10.57
C LYS A 148 -21.66 7.99 11.39
N ALA A 149 -22.10 9.06 10.75
CA ALA A 149 -22.85 10.07 11.43
C ALA A 149 -23.85 9.34 12.30
N ALA A 150 -23.75 9.58 13.61
CA ALA A 150 -24.61 8.91 14.57
C ALA A 150 -26.03 8.97 14.00
N PRO A 151 -26.70 7.83 13.87
CA PRO A 151 -28.05 7.87 13.35
C PRO A 151 -28.79 8.90 14.18
N LYS A 152 -29.32 9.88 13.51
CA LYS A 152 -30.11 10.87 14.20
C LYS A 152 -31.26 10.12 14.82
N THR A 153 -31.01 9.66 16.01
CA THR A 153 -32.09 9.10 16.77
C THR A 153 -33.01 10.22 17.17
N LYS A 154 -34.15 10.03 16.82
CA LYS A 154 -35.16 10.87 17.35
C LYS A 154 -35.71 10.33 18.58
#